data_0c3dd06703ed5b60f040ab3cb204ad5c
#
_entry.id   0c3dd06703ed5b60f040ab3cb204ad5c
#
_cell.length_a   1.000
_cell.length_b   1.000
_cell.length_c   1.000
_cell.angle_alpha   90.00
_cell.angle_beta   90.00
_cell.angle_gamma   90.00
#
_symmetry.space_group_name_H-M   'P 1'
#
loop_
_entity.id
_entity.type
_entity.pdbx_description
1 polymer ?
#
loop_
_entity_poly.entity_id
_entity_poly.type
_entity_poly.pdbx_seq_one_letter_code
_entity_poly.pdbx_strand_id
1 'polypeptide(L)'
;MDDSTFFSSETSVRNVNFNIIKYNKSCQDILVSLKSLECFLCDFENLSTGRDMIFFHDKVFFLSKISISLECTIGSIISCCEYGCISDANTLLRKYRDDLFFYLYILVYDSEKKSNSASEILPEIERNIESWLQN
;
A
#
# COMPACT_ATOMS: atom_id res chain seq x y z
N MET A 1 -34.83 -4.73 -14.62
CA MET A 1 -34.34 -3.79 -13.63
C MET A 1 -33.85 -2.56 -14.36
N ASP A 2 -34.40 -1.42 -14.06
CA ASP A 2 -34.07 -0.19 -14.80
C ASP A 2 -32.69 0.29 -14.35
N ASP A 3 -31.74 0.43 -15.29
CA ASP A 3 -30.35 0.86 -14.99
C ASP A 3 -30.29 2.18 -14.24
N SER A 4 -31.31 3.03 -14.40
CA SER A 4 -31.41 4.32 -13.71
C SER A 4 -31.57 4.20 -12.18
N THR A 5 -32.20 3.14 -11.69
CA THR A 5 -32.40 2.90 -10.25
C THR A 5 -31.13 2.42 -9.57
N PHE A 6 -30.30 1.64 -10.25
CA PHE A 6 -29.03 1.18 -9.73
C PHE A 6 -28.04 2.33 -9.50
N PHE A 7 -27.84 3.18 -10.50
CA PHE A 7 -26.97 4.36 -10.37
C PHE A 7 -27.45 5.34 -9.31
N SER A 8 -28.77 5.52 -9.18
CA SER A 8 -29.36 6.39 -8.14
C SER A 8 -29.06 5.89 -6.73
N SER A 9 -29.15 4.58 -6.49
CA SER A 9 -28.87 3.98 -5.16
C SER A 9 -27.39 4.09 -4.80
N GLU A 10 -26.49 3.84 -5.73
CA GLU A 10 -25.04 3.92 -5.51
C GLU A 10 -24.59 5.36 -5.21
N THR A 11 -25.12 6.32 -5.94
CA THR A 11 -24.87 7.76 -5.68
C THR A 11 -25.38 8.18 -4.32
N SER A 12 -26.54 7.66 -3.88
CA SER A 12 -27.10 7.93 -2.56
C SER A 12 -26.22 7.38 -1.43
N VAL A 13 -25.73 6.14 -1.55
CA VAL A 13 -24.81 5.54 -0.58
C VAL A 13 -23.51 6.32 -0.49
N ARG A 14 -22.94 6.72 -1.62
CA ARG A 14 -21.74 7.55 -1.67
C ARG A 14 -21.91 8.87 -0.93
N ASN A 15 -23.03 9.56 -1.15
CA ASN A 15 -23.34 10.83 -0.48
C ASN A 15 -23.48 10.66 1.03
N VAL A 16 -24.11 9.58 1.50
CA VAL A 16 -24.21 9.25 2.94
C VAL A 16 -22.80 9.03 3.51
N ASN A 17 -21.97 8.22 2.88
CA ASN A 17 -20.59 7.97 3.33
C ASN A 17 -19.76 9.25 3.33
N PHE A 18 -19.86 10.08 2.31
CA PHE A 18 -19.18 11.37 2.25
C PHE A 18 -19.54 12.26 3.44
N ASN A 19 -20.83 12.36 3.78
CA ASN A 19 -21.28 13.16 4.91
C ASN A 19 -20.81 12.60 6.25
N ILE A 20 -20.82 11.28 6.43
CA ILE A 20 -20.29 10.63 7.65
C ILE A 20 -18.82 10.97 7.82
N ILE A 21 -18.01 10.80 6.80
CA ILE A 21 -16.56 11.06 6.86
C ILE A 21 -16.28 12.53 7.13
N LYS A 22 -17.00 13.44 6.47
CA LYS A 22 -16.81 14.89 6.61
C LYS A 22 -17.12 15.40 8.01
N TYR A 23 -18.12 14.86 8.69
CA TYR A 23 -18.59 15.37 9.98
C TYR A 23 -18.23 14.49 11.18
N ASN A 24 -17.71 13.29 10.96
CA ASN A 24 -17.29 12.40 12.04
C ASN A 24 -15.83 12.69 12.42
N LYS A 25 -15.61 13.08 13.67
CA LYS A 25 -14.28 13.42 14.17
C LYS A 25 -13.29 12.26 14.05
N SER A 26 -13.70 11.02 14.39
CA SER A 26 -12.82 9.85 14.30
C SER A 26 -12.39 9.57 12.86
N CYS A 27 -13.28 9.74 11.88
CA CYS A 27 -12.94 9.62 10.47
C CYS A 27 -11.95 10.69 10.03
N GLN A 28 -12.12 11.93 10.49
CA GLN A 28 -11.20 13.02 10.20
C GLN A 28 -9.81 12.77 10.82
N ASP A 29 -9.75 12.26 12.04
CA ASP A 29 -8.49 11.90 12.72
C ASP A 29 -7.74 10.78 11.95
N ILE A 30 -8.47 9.79 11.42
CA ILE A 30 -7.91 8.73 10.58
C ILE A 30 -7.36 9.32 9.26
N LEU A 31 -8.09 10.21 8.61
CA LEU A 31 -7.62 10.87 7.39
C LEU A 31 -6.35 11.70 7.64
N VAL A 32 -6.25 12.41 8.75
CA VAL A 32 -5.04 13.14 9.14
C VAL A 32 -3.87 12.17 9.30
N SER A 33 -4.09 11.02 9.97
CA SER A 33 -3.06 9.99 10.13
C SER A 33 -2.61 9.39 8.80
N LEU A 34 -3.53 9.14 7.87
CA LEU A 34 -3.22 8.64 6.52
C LEU A 34 -2.40 9.65 5.71
N LYS A 35 -2.75 10.94 5.79
CA LYS A 35 -1.98 12.03 5.15
C LYS A 35 -0.57 12.15 5.73
N SER A 36 -0.43 11.97 7.03
CA SER A 36 0.89 11.93 7.68
C SER A 36 1.73 10.74 7.22
N LEU A 37 1.12 9.56 7.03
CA LEU A 37 1.78 8.38 6.48
C LEU A 37 2.21 8.60 5.03
N GLU A 38 1.37 9.22 4.20
CA GLU A 38 1.72 9.59 2.82
C GLU A 38 2.95 10.49 2.77
N CYS A 39 2.98 11.55 3.60
CA CYS A 39 4.14 12.44 3.72
C CYS A 39 5.39 11.69 4.19
N PHE A 40 5.25 10.80 5.17
CA PHE A 40 6.37 9.99 5.66
C PHE A 40 6.95 9.10 4.56
N LEU A 41 6.10 8.45 3.75
CA LEU A 41 6.56 7.61 2.65
C LEU A 41 7.29 8.42 1.58
N CYS A 42 6.80 9.62 1.27
CA CYS A 42 7.45 10.55 0.35
C CYS A 42 8.84 10.97 0.86
N ASP A 43 8.96 11.32 2.14
CA ASP A 43 10.22 11.69 2.77
C ASP A 43 11.18 10.52 2.84
N PHE A 44 10.67 9.33 3.15
CA PHE A 44 11.46 8.10 3.20
C PHE A 44 12.06 7.74 1.84
N GLU A 45 11.31 7.91 0.77
CA GLU A 45 11.79 7.71 -0.60
C GLU A 45 12.97 8.64 -0.90
N ASN A 46 12.87 9.92 -0.53
CA ASN A 46 13.91 10.92 -0.74
C ASN A 46 15.20 10.62 0.04
N LEU A 47 15.11 9.92 1.17
CA LEU A 47 16.25 9.52 1.99
C LEU A 47 16.93 8.24 1.50
N SER A 48 16.22 7.40 0.77
CA SER A 48 16.71 6.08 0.34
C SER A 48 17.60 6.10 -0.92
N THR A 49 18.14 7.23 -1.30
CA THR A 49 18.84 7.51 -2.58
C THR A 49 20.18 6.81 -2.79
N GLY A 50 20.55 5.78 -2.05
CA GLY A 50 21.87 5.13 -2.21
C GLY A 50 21.84 3.67 -2.67
N ARG A 51 20.73 2.96 -2.53
CA ARG A 51 20.62 1.53 -2.81
C ARG A 51 19.25 1.18 -3.33
N ASP A 52 18.99 1.53 -4.57
CA ASP A 52 17.67 1.34 -5.17
C ASP A 52 17.43 -0.07 -5.73
N MET A 53 18.50 -0.78 -6.11
CA MET A 53 18.39 -2.09 -6.76
C MET A 53 18.71 -3.24 -5.81
N ILE A 54 17.79 -4.21 -5.76
CA ILE A 54 17.99 -5.49 -5.08
C ILE A 54 17.86 -6.61 -6.11
N PHE A 55 18.85 -7.49 -6.14
CA PHE A 55 18.88 -8.67 -7.00
C PHE A 55 18.30 -9.88 -6.27
N PHE A 56 17.28 -10.48 -6.88
CA PHE A 56 16.68 -11.72 -6.41
C PHE A 56 16.66 -12.72 -7.57
N HIS A 57 17.57 -13.73 -7.52
CA HIS A 57 17.81 -14.65 -8.63
C HIS A 57 18.12 -13.91 -9.93
N ASP A 58 17.29 -14.09 -10.96
CA ASP A 58 17.38 -13.44 -12.28
C ASP A 58 16.60 -12.12 -12.37
N LYS A 59 15.97 -11.70 -11.25
CA LYS A 59 15.12 -10.50 -11.19
C LYS A 59 15.81 -9.35 -10.48
N VAL A 60 15.44 -8.15 -10.87
CA VAL A 60 15.90 -6.90 -10.25
C VAL A 60 14.69 -6.14 -9.73
N PHE A 61 14.73 -5.77 -8.46
CA PHE A 61 13.72 -4.92 -7.83
C PHE A 61 14.27 -3.53 -7.58
N PHE A 62 13.49 -2.53 -7.95
CA PHE A 62 13.78 -1.14 -7.65
C PHE A 62 12.97 -0.71 -6.43
N LEU A 63 13.63 -0.47 -5.30
CA LEU A 63 12.97 -0.08 -4.05
C LEU A 63 12.18 1.21 -4.20
N SER A 64 12.71 2.19 -4.93
CA SER A 64 12.01 3.44 -5.21
C SER A 64 10.66 3.22 -5.92
N LYS A 65 10.59 2.29 -6.86
CA LYS A 65 9.34 1.98 -7.57
C LYS A 65 8.29 1.36 -6.65
N ILE A 66 8.71 0.49 -5.74
CA ILE A 66 7.80 -0.12 -4.76
C ILE A 66 7.32 0.95 -3.77
N SER A 67 8.23 1.80 -3.30
CA SER A 67 7.93 2.90 -2.38
C SER A 67 6.94 3.90 -3.00
N ILE A 68 7.15 4.32 -4.24
CA ILE A 68 6.22 5.19 -4.98
C ILE A 68 4.84 4.52 -5.12
N SER A 69 4.81 3.22 -5.42
CA SER A 69 3.55 2.48 -5.52
C SER A 69 2.79 2.46 -4.19
N LEU A 70 3.48 2.30 -3.06
CA LEU A 70 2.88 2.38 -1.73
C LEU A 70 2.33 3.78 -1.44
N GLU A 71 3.09 4.82 -1.71
CA GLU A 71 2.67 6.22 -1.56
C GLU A 71 1.42 6.52 -2.40
N CYS A 72 1.43 6.19 -3.68
CA CYS A 72 0.29 6.39 -4.58
C CYS A 72 -0.95 5.63 -4.13
N THR A 73 -0.78 4.43 -3.56
CA THR A 73 -1.90 3.63 -3.05
C THR A 73 -2.52 4.30 -1.82
N ILE A 74 -1.71 4.83 -0.90
CA ILE A 74 -2.22 5.61 0.26
C ILE A 74 -2.96 6.85 -0.21
N GLY A 75 -2.41 7.62 -1.15
CA GLY A 75 -3.09 8.79 -1.73
C GLY A 75 -4.45 8.43 -2.35
N SER A 76 -4.53 7.29 -3.03
CA SER A 76 -5.78 6.78 -3.60
C SER A 76 -6.79 6.36 -2.52
N ILE A 77 -6.34 5.74 -1.42
CA ILE A 77 -7.19 5.40 -0.27
C ILE A 77 -7.77 6.67 0.35
N ILE A 78 -6.94 7.68 0.58
CA ILE A 78 -7.38 8.99 1.10
C ILE A 78 -8.46 9.58 0.20
N SER A 79 -8.23 9.63 -1.10
CA SER A 79 -9.21 10.16 -2.07
C SER A 79 -10.51 9.37 -2.05
N CYS A 80 -10.46 8.03 -2.04
CA CYS A 80 -11.65 7.19 -1.96
C CYS A 80 -12.44 7.46 -0.66
N CYS A 81 -11.76 7.61 0.47
CA CYS A 81 -12.40 7.95 1.74
C CYS A 81 -13.06 9.33 1.69
N GLU A 82 -12.36 10.34 1.18
CA GLU A 82 -12.87 11.72 1.09
C GLU A 82 -14.11 11.81 0.19
N TYR A 83 -14.19 10.99 -0.86
CA TYR A 83 -15.36 10.92 -1.76
C TYR A 83 -16.44 9.91 -1.34
N GLY A 84 -16.28 9.22 -0.22
CA GLY A 84 -17.25 8.25 0.28
C GLY A 84 -17.23 6.88 -0.41
N CYS A 85 -16.18 6.59 -1.19
CA CYS A 85 -16.00 5.31 -1.88
C CYS A 85 -15.32 4.27 -0.98
N ILE A 86 -15.99 3.89 0.10
CA ILE A 86 -15.40 3.03 1.16
C ILE A 86 -15.05 1.63 0.66
N SER A 87 -15.85 1.06 -0.24
CA SER A 87 -15.57 -0.27 -0.82
C SER A 87 -14.25 -0.27 -1.58
N ASP A 88 -14.02 0.77 -2.39
CA ASP A 88 -12.78 0.92 -3.17
C ASP A 88 -11.59 1.16 -2.24
N ALA A 89 -11.77 1.99 -1.20
CA ALA A 89 -10.74 2.20 -0.17
C ALA A 89 -10.33 0.88 0.50
N ASN A 90 -11.29 0.01 0.85
CA ASN A 90 -11.01 -1.31 1.42
C ASN A 90 -10.24 -2.23 0.48
N THR A 91 -10.54 -2.20 -0.81
CA THR A 91 -9.81 -2.97 -1.83
C THR A 91 -8.37 -2.48 -1.95
N LEU A 92 -8.17 -1.17 -1.99
CA LEU A 92 -6.85 -0.56 -2.03
C LEU A 92 -6.04 -0.81 -0.74
N LEU A 93 -6.71 -0.86 0.42
CA LEU A 93 -6.06 -1.17 1.69
C LEU A 93 -5.49 -2.59 1.72
N ARG A 94 -6.21 -3.57 1.14
CA ARG A 94 -5.69 -4.94 0.99
C ARG A 94 -4.47 -4.97 0.08
N LYS A 95 -4.54 -4.30 -1.07
CA LYS A 95 -3.41 -4.15 -1.97
C LYS A 95 -2.21 -3.52 -1.27
N TYR A 96 -2.41 -2.42 -0.55
CA TYR A 96 -1.37 -1.73 0.21
C TYR A 96 -0.68 -2.66 1.20
N ARG A 97 -1.46 -3.44 1.97
CA ARG A 97 -0.92 -4.42 2.92
C ARG A 97 -0.02 -5.45 2.22
N ASP A 98 -0.49 -6.00 1.11
CA ASP A 98 0.24 -7.03 0.38
C ASP A 98 1.53 -6.46 -0.25
N ASP A 99 1.47 -5.28 -0.84
CA ASP A 99 2.65 -4.58 -1.38
C ASP A 99 3.65 -4.20 -0.26
N LEU A 100 3.16 -3.81 0.92
CA LEU A 100 4.00 -3.49 2.08
C LEU A 100 4.73 -4.73 2.60
N PHE A 101 4.05 -5.87 2.73
CA PHE A 101 4.69 -7.11 3.12
C PHE A 101 5.75 -7.54 2.12
N PHE A 102 5.45 -7.44 0.83
CA PHE A 102 6.44 -7.71 -0.21
C PHE A 102 7.67 -6.80 -0.09
N TYR A 103 7.47 -5.52 0.10
CA TYR A 103 8.55 -4.56 0.32
C TYR A 103 9.43 -4.92 1.52
N LEU A 104 8.81 -5.30 2.64
CA LEU A 104 9.53 -5.73 3.84
C LEU A 104 10.31 -7.03 3.60
N TYR A 105 9.74 -8.01 2.90
CA TYR A 105 10.45 -9.25 2.56
C TYR A 105 11.69 -8.97 1.69
N ILE A 106 11.59 -8.09 0.70
CA ILE A 106 12.73 -7.71 -0.14
C ILE A 106 13.82 -7.02 0.68
N LEU A 107 13.45 -6.13 1.60
CA LEU A 107 14.42 -5.45 2.48
C LEU A 107 15.14 -6.43 3.41
N VAL A 108 14.40 -7.35 4.03
CA VAL A 108 14.98 -8.36 4.92
C VAL A 108 15.88 -9.33 4.14
N TYR A 109 15.44 -9.74 2.94
CA TYR A 109 16.26 -10.56 2.05
C TYR A 109 17.61 -9.90 1.73
N ASP A 110 17.61 -8.64 1.34
CA ASP A 110 18.83 -7.89 1.04
C ASP A 110 19.74 -7.76 2.26
N SER A 111 19.16 -7.49 3.43
CA SER A 111 19.89 -7.41 4.70
C SER A 111 20.53 -8.74 5.09
N GLU A 112 19.77 -9.84 5.03
CA GLU A 112 20.27 -11.18 5.39
C GLU A 112 21.36 -11.66 4.43
N LYS A 113 21.22 -11.39 3.15
CA LYS A 113 22.20 -11.76 2.13
C LYS A 113 23.54 -11.02 2.29
N LYS A 114 23.52 -9.80 2.82
CA LYS A 114 24.73 -9.01 3.10
C LYS A 114 25.42 -9.37 4.41
N SER A 115 24.72 -10.03 5.33
CA SER A 115 25.24 -10.30 6.68
C SER A 115 26.27 -11.42 6.75
N ASN A 116 26.66 -12.07 5.69
CA ASN A 116 27.63 -13.18 5.63
C ASN A 116 27.45 -14.28 6.71
N SER A 117 26.38 -14.24 7.49
CA SER A 117 26.02 -15.25 8.48
C SER A 117 25.04 -16.25 7.86
N ALA A 118 25.18 -17.53 8.22
CA ALA A 118 24.20 -18.53 7.84
C ALA A 118 22.85 -18.18 8.49
N SER A 119 21.97 -17.55 7.75
CA SER A 119 20.65 -17.18 8.24
C SER A 119 19.68 -18.34 8.07
N GLU A 120 19.08 -18.79 9.17
CA GLU A 120 18.06 -19.84 9.15
C GLU A 120 16.74 -19.37 8.54
N ILE A 121 16.49 -18.05 8.52
CA ILE A 121 15.26 -17.45 8.02
C ILE A 121 15.28 -17.15 6.51
N LEU A 122 16.45 -17.12 5.89
CA LEU A 122 16.61 -16.77 4.49
C LEU A 122 15.79 -17.68 3.53
N PRO A 123 15.78 -19.02 3.69
CA PRO A 123 14.97 -19.89 2.82
C PRO A 123 13.47 -19.65 2.94
N GLU A 124 12.98 -19.25 4.11
CA GLU A 124 11.58 -18.92 4.32
C GLU A 124 11.20 -17.59 3.63
N ILE A 125 12.08 -16.60 3.73
CA ILE A 125 11.90 -15.30 3.06
C ILE A 125 11.90 -15.49 1.55
N GLU A 126 12.82 -16.25 0.99
CA GLU A 126 12.89 -16.56 -0.44
C GLU A 126 11.60 -17.21 -0.93
N ARG A 127 11.07 -18.19 -0.20
CA ARG A 127 9.80 -18.84 -0.50
C ARG A 127 8.61 -17.86 -0.53
N ASN A 128 8.57 -16.94 0.42
CA ASN A 128 7.51 -15.92 0.48
C ASN A 128 7.58 -14.95 -0.70
N ILE A 129 8.78 -14.53 -1.10
CA ILE A 129 8.99 -13.69 -2.28
C ILE A 129 8.57 -14.43 -3.56
N GLU A 130 8.98 -15.68 -3.73
CA GLU A 130 8.60 -16.51 -4.88
C GLU A 130 7.08 -16.70 -4.97
N SER A 131 6.43 -17.00 -3.84
CA SER A 131 4.97 -17.14 -3.78
C SER A 131 4.26 -15.85 -4.20
N TRP A 132 4.76 -14.71 -3.76
CA TRP A 132 4.20 -13.42 -4.15
C TRP A 132 4.36 -13.14 -5.64
N LEU A 133 5.49 -13.52 -6.24
CA LEU A 133 5.76 -13.33 -7.66
C LEU A 133 4.94 -14.23 -8.60
N GLN A 134 4.34 -15.31 -8.07
CA GLN A 134 3.50 -16.24 -8.82
C GLN A 134 2.01 -15.83 -8.83
N ASN A 135 1.59 -14.95 -7.95
CA ASN A 135 0.23 -14.43 -7.83
C ASN A 135 0.06 -13.11 -8.61
#